data_5eeb4c2ac7de4667f203b48b1757e827
#
_entry.id   5eeb4c2ac7de4667f203b48b1757e827
#
_cell.length_a   1.000
_cell.length_b   1.000
_cell.length_c   1.000
_cell.angle_alpha   90.00
_cell.angle_beta   90.00
_cell.angle_gamma   90.00
#
_symmetry.space_group_name_H-M   'P 1'
#
loop_
_entity.id
_entity.type
_entity.pdbx_description
1 polymer ?
#
loop_
_entity_poly.entity_id
_entity_poly.type
_entity_poly.pdbx_seq_one_letter_code
_entity_poly.pdbx_strand_id
1 'polypeptide(L)'
;MFYPKNIATKLGFDLVLDAAKAHCATSLGLAHFERLKCSTDLDQVNLWLTQTAEIMEIIGGGDLPLNLELDFNLHYSKAKIEGFFYEVETIRQIADVVSALQDVLAYIDKTQDKYPKLVSLFMGVDVDFDILDDVNRIISTDGEIKSSASPALAKIINAIGKAEKNILSSSNTLFNKAKDSGLLGDTEIGIKNGRMVLPVLSEYKRKVKGVLIDQSNTGKISYIEPLELVSLNNELSELHIKKRQEIVNILKKLTAKIVLSLDD
;
A
#
# COMPACT_ATOMS: atom_id res chain seq x y z
N MET A 1 27.52 -17.75 33.17
CA MET A 1 26.89 -16.80 34.11
C MET A 1 27.96 -15.81 34.54
N PHE A 2 27.75 -14.50 34.25
CA PHE A 2 28.73 -13.46 34.61
C PHE A 2 28.63 -13.11 36.10
N TYR A 3 29.77 -12.96 36.76
CA TYR A 3 29.84 -12.50 38.14
C TYR A 3 30.80 -11.31 38.25
N PRO A 4 30.41 -10.24 38.89
CA PRO A 4 29.09 -9.90 39.44
C PRO A 4 28.03 -9.67 38.33
N LYS A 5 26.75 -9.74 38.63
CA LYS A 5 25.63 -9.58 37.67
C LYS A 5 25.68 -8.27 36.86
N ASN A 6 26.30 -7.22 37.42
CA ASN A 6 26.43 -5.90 36.80
C ASN A 6 27.81 -5.66 36.13
N ILE A 7 28.52 -6.73 35.74
CA ILE A 7 29.87 -6.61 35.19
C ILE A 7 29.88 -5.81 33.87
N ALA A 8 28.85 -5.94 33.05
CA ALA A 8 28.71 -5.18 31.80
C ALA A 8 28.75 -3.66 32.04
N THR A 9 27.95 -3.18 32.99
CA THR A 9 27.92 -1.76 33.39
C THR A 9 29.23 -1.33 34.04
N LYS A 10 29.85 -2.19 34.87
CA LYS A 10 31.14 -1.86 35.46
C LYS A 10 32.30 -1.77 34.46
N LEU A 11 32.20 -2.47 33.35
CA LEU A 11 33.17 -2.42 32.24
C LEU A 11 32.83 -1.36 31.20
N GLY A 12 31.69 -0.68 31.32
CA GLY A 12 31.20 0.28 30.33
C GLY A 12 30.72 -0.37 29.01
N PHE A 13 30.42 -1.68 29.04
CA PHE A 13 29.96 -2.40 27.86
C PHE A 13 28.56 -1.95 27.41
N ASP A 14 27.73 -1.52 28.34
CA ASP A 14 26.44 -0.87 28.08
C ASP A 14 26.60 0.38 27.20
N LEU A 15 27.61 1.21 27.45
CA LEU A 15 27.91 2.38 26.62
C LEU A 15 28.29 2.00 25.18
N VAL A 16 29.04 0.91 25.01
CA VAL A 16 29.39 0.39 23.67
C VAL A 16 28.14 -0.13 22.95
N LEU A 17 27.27 -0.83 23.65
CA LEU A 17 26.01 -1.30 23.10
C LEU A 17 25.07 -0.15 22.70
N ASP A 18 24.98 0.88 23.52
CA ASP A 18 24.14 2.05 23.26
C ASP A 18 24.68 2.84 22.05
N ALA A 19 26.01 2.99 21.94
CA ALA A 19 26.63 3.58 20.76
C ALA A 19 26.35 2.75 19.49
N ALA A 20 26.42 1.42 19.56
CA ALA A 20 26.12 0.57 18.41
C ALA A 20 24.63 0.62 18.02
N LYS A 21 23.72 0.63 19.01
CA LYS A 21 22.26 0.78 18.78
C LYS A 21 21.93 2.10 18.09
N ALA A 22 22.65 3.19 18.38
CA ALA A 22 22.44 4.48 17.74
C ALA A 22 22.71 4.46 16.22
N HIS A 23 23.45 3.47 15.73
CA HIS A 23 23.69 3.25 14.31
C HIS A 23 22.75 2.23 13.67
N CYS A 24 21.83 1.63 14.43
CA CYS A 24 20.82 0.74 13.87
C CYS A 24 19.74 1.53 13.11
N ALA A 25 19.53 1.17 11.86
CA ALA A 25 18.52 1.79 11.00
C ALA A 25 17.14 1.12 11.14
N THR A 26 17.05 -0.10 11.68
CA THR A 26 15.79 -0.88 11.71
C THR A 26 15.44 -1.35 13.12
N SER A 27 14.13 -1.49 13.39
CA SER A 27 13.63 -2.05 14.66
C SER A 27 14.07 -3.49 14.88
N LEU A 28 14.21 -4.28 13.81
CA LEU A 28 14.74 -5.66 13.87
C LEU A 28 16.22 -5.68 14.28
N GLY A 29 17.02 -4.75 13.74
CA GLY A 29 18.41 -4.56 14.14
C GLY A 29 18.51 -4.22 15.62
N LEU A 30 17.68 -3.30 16.13
CA LEU A 30 17.63 -2.97 17.56
C LEU A 30 17.27 -4.18 18.42
N ALA A 31 16.25 -4.96 18.03
CA ALA A 31 15.84 -6.15 18.75
C ALA A 31 16.94 -7.24 18.80
N HIS A 32 17.84 -7.26 17.81
CA HIS A 32 18.98 -8.17 17.82
C HIS A 32 19.92 -7.88 18.98
N PHE A 33 20.18 -6.60 19.32
CA PHE A 33 21.03 -6.22 20.44
C PHE A 33 20.51 -6.69 21.78
N GLU A 34 19.18 -6.82 21.96
CA GLU A 34 18.59 -7.32 23.19
C GLU A 34 18.82 -8.83 23.38
N ARG A 35 19.10 -9.54 22.30
CA ARG A 35 19.34 -11.00 22.27
C ARG A 35 20.82 -11.36 22.29
N LEU A 36 21.73 -10.39 22.23
CA LEU A 36 23.15 -10.63 22.24
C LEU A 36 23.58 -11.39 23.50
N LYS A 37 24.35 -12.45 23.29
CA LYS A 37 24.92 -13.26 24.35
C LYS A 37 26.42 -13.40 24.13
N CYS A 38 27.17 -13.37 25.23
CA CYS A 38 28.58 -13.71 25.16
C CYS A 38 28.75 -15.22 24.92
N SER A 39 29.72 -15.56 24.11
CA SER A 39 30.17 -16.94 23.88
C SER A 39 31.55 -17.15 24.49
N THR A 40 31.81 -18.38 24.98
CA THR A 40 33.13 -18.87 25.36
C THR A 40 33.67 -19.88 24.34
N ASP A 41 32.90 -20.14 23.30
CA ASP A 41 33.30 -20.98 22.18
C ASP A 41 34.21 -20.18 21.25
N LEU A 42 35.44 -20.62 21.13
CA LEU A 42 36.48 -19.93 20.36
C LEU A 42 36.16 -19.89 18.85
N ASP A 43 35.63 -20.98 18.32
CA ASP A 43 35.30 -21.08 16.90
C ASP A 43 34.14 -20.12 16.56
N GLN A 44 33.13 -20.07 17.41
CA GLN A 44 32.01 -19.16 17.26
C GLN A 44 32.42 -17.69 17.37
N VAL A 45 33.30 -17.35 18.30
CA VAL A 45 33.82 -15.98 18.47
C VAL A 45 34.64 -15.58 17.24
N ASN A 46 35.53 -16.45 16.75
CA ASN A 46 36.31 -16.20 15.56
C ASN A 46 35.46 -16.04 14.31
N LEU A 47 34.39 -16.83 14.18
CA LEU A 47 33.42 -16.70 13.10
C LEU A 47 32.77 -15.30 13.12
N TRP A 48 32.24 -14.85 14.25
CA TRP A 48 31.61 -13.53 14.38
C TRP A 48 32.58 -12.37 14.10
N LEU A 49 33.82 -12.47 14.60
CA LEU A 49 34.86 -11.47 14.33
C LEU A 49 35.21 -11.41 12.84
N THR A 50 35.29 -12.56 12.18
CA THR A 50 35.59 -12.61 10.72
C THR A 50 34.43 -12.04 9.93
N GLN A 51 33.17 -12.42 10.24
CA GLN A 51 31.97 -11.85 9.61
C GLN A 51 31.89 -10.32 9.78
N THR A 52 32.25 -9.82 10.97
CA THR A 52 32.32 -8.39 11.25
C THR A 52 33.42 -7.71 10.42
N ALA A 53 34.59 -8.32 10.28
CA ALA A 53 35.66 -7.77 9.47
C ALA A 53 35.31 -7.73 7.97
N GLU A 54 34.69 -8.79 7.46
CA GLU A 54 34.21 -8.85 6.06
C GLU A 54 33.15 -7.75 5.76
N ILE A 55 32.15 -7.56 6.63
CA ILE A 55 31.16 -6.50 6.42
C ILE A 55 31.75 -5.09 6.55
N MET A 56 32.73 -4.89 7.44
CA MET A 56 33.44 -3.61 7.56
C MET A 56 34.21 -3.26 6.29
N GLU A 57 34.85 -4.27 5.64
CA GLU A 57 35.53 -4.08 4.36
C GLU A 57 34.54 -3.66 3.27
N ILE A 58 33.38 -4.32 3.19
CA ILE A 58 32.33 -4.00 2.21
C ILE A 58 31.82 -2.56 2.42
N ILE A 59 31.49 -2.20 3.66
CA ILE A 59 31.00 -0.85 3.99
C ILE A 59 32.05 0.21 3.70
N GLY A 60 33.32 -0.09 3.99
CA GLY A 60 34.45 0.80 3.68
C GLY A 60 34.69 1.00 2.17
N GLY A 61 34.30 0.04 1.35
CA GLY A 61 34.29 0.13 -0.12
C GLY A 61 33.09 0.87 -0.70
N GLY A 62 32.03 1.06 0.06
CA GLY A 62 30.81 1.74 -0.38
C GLY A 62 29.93 0.93 -1.33
N ASP A 63 30.16 -0.38 -1.46
CA ASP A 63 29.55 -1.23 -2.50
C ASP A 63 28.29 -1.98 -2.06
N LEU A 64 27.90 -1.90 -0.79
CA LEU A 64 26.76 -2.65 -0.28
C LEU A 64 25.43 -1.97 -0.67
N PRO A 65 24.54 -2.63 -1.43
CA PRO A 65 23.27 -2.06 -1.86
C PRO A 65 22.22 -2.15 -0.73
N LEU A 66 22.53 -1.60 0.45
CA LEU A 66 21.59 -1.53 1.57
C LEU A 66 20.85 -0.19 1.54
N ASN A 67 19.57 -0.24 1.30
CA ASN A 67 18.69 0.88 1.62
C ASN A 67 18.29 0.77 3.11
N LEU A 68 19.02 1.49 3.96
CA LEU A 68 18.87 1.44 5.42
C LEU A 68 17.62 2.21 5.94
N GLU A 69 16.87 2.88 5.07
CA GLU A 69 15.67 3.64 5.46
C GLU A 69 14.41 2.76 5.59
N LEU A 70 14.50 1.49 5.22
CA LEU A 70 13.38 0.56 5.25
C LEU A 70 13.24 -0.10 6.64
N ASP A 71 12.54 0.56 7.57
CA ASP A 71 12.11 -0.08 8.82
C ASP A 71 10.71 -0.67 8.64
N PHE A 72 10.66 -1.98 8.46
CA PHE A 72 9.45 -2.71 8.18
C PHE A 72 8.95 -3.44 9.43
N ASN A 73 7.99 -2.84 10.12
CA ASN A 73 7.30 -3.47 11.25
C ASN A 73 6.04 -4.18 10.74
N LEU A 74 6.20 -5.37 10.18
CA LEU A 74 5.10 -6.19 9.70
C LEU A 74 4.23 -6.61 10.89
N HIS A 75 3.00 -6.16 10.91
CA HIS A 75 2.00 -6.70 11.83
C HIS A 75 1.55 -8.09 11.36
N TYR A 76 2.53 -9.01 11.22
CA TYR A 76 2.36 -10.35 10.69
C TYR A 76 1.25 -11.14 11.39
N SER A 77 1.12 -10.98 12.71
CA SER A 77 0.06 -11.62 13.49
C SER A 77 -1.35 -11.22 13.04
N LYS A 78 -1.52 -9.99 12.52
CA LYS A 78 -2.80 -9.51 12.01
C LYS A 78 -3.14 -10.10 10.64
N ALA A 79 -2.14 -10.42 9.85
CA ALA A 79 -2.33 -10.97 8.50
C ALA A 79 -2.92 -12.39 8.50
N LYS A 80 -2.80 -13.11 9.62
CA LYS A 80 -3.43 -14.44 9.82
C LYS A 80 -4.91 -14.37 10.21
N ILE A 81 -5.47 -13.17 10.42
CA ILE A 81 -6.89 -12.98 10.74
C ILE A 81 -7.70 -13.10 9.45
N GLU A 82 -8.73 -13.95 9.46
CA GLU A 82 -9.63 -14.12 8.32
C GLU A 82 -10.25 -12.78 7.89
N GLY A 83 -10.15 -12.49 6.61
CA GLY A 83 -10.69 -11.25 6.04
C GLY A 83 -9.78 -10.03 6.14
N PHE A 84 -8.66 -10.11 6.83
CA PHE A 84 -7.66 -9.05 6.85
C PHE A 84 -7.00 -8.90 5.47
N PHE A 85 -6.55 -7.70 5.17
CA PHE A 85 -5.70 -7.40 4.02
C PHE A 85 -4.81 -6.19 4.33
N TYR A 86 -3.65 -6.16 3.72
CA TYR A 86 -2.78 -4.99 3.77
C TYR A 86 -3.27 -3.92 2.80
N GLU A 87 -3.18 -2.67 3.23
CA GLU A 87 -3.36 -1.52 2.36
C GLU A 87 -2.23 -1.43 1.32
N VAL A 88 -2.51 -0.76 0.21
CA VAL A 88 -1.56 -0.64 -0.92
C VAL A 88 -0.19 -0.14 -0.47
N GLU A 89 -0.15 0.85 0.41
CA GLU A 89 1.09 1.42 0.94
C GLU A 89 1.94 0.39 1.67
N THR A 90 1.31 -0.43 2.54
CA THR A 90 2.02 -1.50 3.24
C THR A 90 2.55 -2.56 2.28
N ILE A 91 1.78 -2.93 1.25
CA ILE A 91 2.21 -3.89 0.23
C ILE A 91 3.44 -3.36 -0.54
N ARG A 92 3.46 -2.07 -0.85
CA ARG A 92 4.61 -1.44 -1.52
C ARG A 92 5.85 -1.46 -0.62
N GLN A 93 5.70 -1.11 0.65
CA GLN A 93 6.81 -1.20 1.62
C GLN A 93 7.37 -2.62 1.71
N ILE A 94 6.50 -3.65 1.70
CA ILE A 94 6.95 -5.04 1.64
C ILE A 94 7.74 -5.31 0.35
N ALA A 95 7.23 -4.87 -0.80
CA ALA A 95 7.90 -5.06 -2.08
C ALA A 95 9.27 -4.35 -2.11
N ASP A 96 9.38 -3.15 -1.55
CA ASP A 96 10.64 -2.41 -1.45
C ASP A 96 11.67 -3.16 -0.59
N VAL A 97 11.24 -3.75 0.54
CA VAL A 97 12.10 -4.60 1.39
C VAL A 97 12.56 -5.86 0.64
N VAL A 98 11.64 -6.55 -0.04
CA VAL A 98 11.97 -7.77 -0.82
C VAL A 98 12.91 -7.43 -1.98
N SER A 99 12.72 -6.30 -2.65
CA SER A 99 13.62 -5.82 -3.71
C SER A 99 15.01 -5.52 -3.17
N ALA A 100 15.11 -4.82 -2.04
CA ALA A 100 16.40 -4.54 -1.39
C ALA A 100 17.13 -5.84 -0.97
N LEU A 101 16.37 -6.83 -0.48
CA LEU A 101 16.93 -8.15 -0.15
C LEU A 101 17.42 -8.88 -1.39
N GLN A 102 16.72 -8.80 -2.52
CA GLN A 102 17.16 -9.35 -3.80
C GLN A 102 18.50 -8.76 -4.24
N ASP A 103 18.65 -7.44 -4.13
CA ASP A 103 19.92 -6.76 -4.47
C ASP A 103 21.05 -7.19 -3.55
N VAL A 104 20.80 -7.33 -2.25
CA VAL A 104 21.79 -7.82 -1.27
C VAL A 104 22.19 -9.25 -1.58
N LEU A 105 21.24 -10.16 -1.82
CA LEU A 105 21.55 -11.56 -2.13
C LEU A 105 22.34 -11.69 -3.45
N ALA A 106 21.98 -10.90 -4.46
CA ALA A 106 22.72 -10.86 -5.72
C ALA A 106 24.16 -10.33 -5.54
N TYR A 107 24.37 -9.37 -4.65
CA TYR A 107 25.71 -8.88 -4.30
C TYR A 107 26.52 -9.95 -3.56
N ILE A 108 25.92 -10.61 -2.57
CA ILE A 108 26.52 -11.69 -1.78
C ILE A 108 26.95 -12.85 -2.68
N ASP A 109 26.09 -13.27 -3.62
CA ASP A 109 26.42 -14.35 -4.57
C ASP A 109 27.63 -13.99 -5.44
N LYS A 110 27.74 -12.77 -5.92
CA LYS A 110 28.88 -12.29 -6.71
C LYS A 110 30.18 -12.20 -5.92
N THR A 111 30.13 -12.07 -4.61
CA THR A 111 31.28 -11.83 -3.73
C THR A 111 31.60 -13.02 -2.83
N GLN A 112 30.98 -14.18 -3.05
CA GLN A 112 31.08 -15.37 -2.20
C GLN A 112 32.53 -15.85 -2.00
N ASP A 113 33.39 -15.77 -3.02
CA ASP A 113 34.79 -16.18 -2.92
C ASP A 113 35.61 -15.22 -2.06
N LYS A 114 35.20 -13.94 -1.98
CA LYS A 114 35.91 -12.90 -1.23
C LYS A 114 35.48 -12.85 0.24
N TYR A 115 34.20 -13.10 0.52
CA TYR A 115 33.59 -12.95 1.85
C TYR A 115 32.87 -14.22 2.31
N PRO A 116 33.53 -15.37 2.39
CA PRO A 116 32.90 -16.67 2.61
C PRO A 116 32.21 -16.82 3.97
N LYS A 117 32.68 -16.09 4.98
CA LYS A 117 32.06 -16.16 6.32
C LYS A 117 30.81 -15.31 6.44
N LEU A 118 30.76 -14.17 5.76
CA LEU A 118 29.53 -13.36 5.65
C LEU A 118 28.47 -14.11 4.85
N VAL A 119 28.84 -14.72 3.72
CA VAL A 119 27.95 -15.53 2.88
C VAL A 119 27.26 -16.64 3.69
N SER A 120 27.97 -17.22 4.67
CA SER A 120 27.39 -18.28 5.51
C SER A 120 26.14 -17.84 6.32
N LEU A 121 25.94 -16.54 6.53
CA LEU A 121 24.73 -16.00 7.17
C LEU A 121 23.48 -16.09 6.29
N PHE A 122 23.68 -16.14 4.99
CA PHE A 122 22.62 -16.17 3.98
C PHE A 122 22.33 -17.58 3.47
N MET A 123 23.09 -18.57 3.92
CA MET A 123 22.88 -19.98 3.55
C MET A 123 21.52 -20.46 4.10
N GLY A 124 20.64 -20.90 3.21
CA GLY A 124 19.31 -21.39 3.55
C GLY A 124 18.25 -20.28 3.64
N VAL A 125 18.58 -19.04 3.29
CA VAL A 125 17.58 -18.00 3.08
C VAL A 125 16.96 -18.24 1.71
N ASP A 126 15.72 -18.67 1.68
CA ASP A 126 14.89 -18.80 0.48
C ASP A 126 13.83 -17.69 0.47
N VAL A 127 13.77 -16.93 -0.61
CA VAL A 127 12.85 -15.81 -0.74
C VAL A 127 12.10 -15.91 -2.06
N ASP A 128 10.79 -15.97 -1.98
CA ASP A 128 9.92 -15.92 -3.16
C ASP A 128 9.89 -14.49 -3.75
N PHE A 129 10.74 -14.24 -4.76
CA PHE A 129 10.77 -12.96 -5.47
C PHE A 129 9.63 -12.77 -6.47
N ASP A 130 8.83 -13.81 -6.78
CA ASP A 130 7.67 -13.70 -7.68
C ASP A 130 6.62 -12.73 -7.13
N ILE A 131 6.70 -12.43 -5.83
CA ILE A 131 5.85 -11.43 -5.19
C ILE A 131 6.06 -10.02 -5.77
N LEU A 132 7.29 -9.68 -6.19
CA LEU A 132 7.60 -8.39 -6.82
C LEU A 132 6.85 -8.24 -8.15
N ASP A 133 6.82 -9.31 -8.95
CA ASP A 133 6.10 -9.32 -10.22
C ASP A 133 4.59 -9.21 -9.99
N ASP A 134 4.05 -9.90 -8.99
CA ASP A 134 2.64 -9.81 -8.65
C ASP A 134 2.26 -8.41 -8.16
N VAL A 135 3.05 -7.81 -7.28
CA VAL A 135 2.83 -6.43 -6.81
C VAL A 135 2.88 -5.47 -7.99
N ASN A 136 3.91 -5.55 -8.83
CA ASN A 136 4.08 -4.69 -10.00
C ASN A 136 2.97 -4.87 -11.03
N ARG A 137 2.42 -6.07 -11.18
CA ARG A 137 1.28 -6.35 -12.05
C ARG A 137 -0.02 -5.74 -11.55
N ILE A 138 -0.21 -5.69 -10.24
CA ILE A 138 -1.45 -5.27 -9.57
C ILE A 138 -1.44 -3.77 -9.25
N ILE A 139 -0.32 -3.26 -8.75
CA ILE A 139 -0.18 -1.88 -8.26
C ILE A 139 0.68 -1.07 -9.25
N SER A 140 0.25 0.16 -9.53
CA SER A 140 1.00 1.10 -10.36
C SER A 140 2.07 1.83 -9.54
N THR A 141 2.98 2.51 -10.21
CA THR A 141 4.01 3.37 -9.57
C THR A 141 3.40 4.47 -8.70
N ASP A 142 2.20 4.94 -9.05
CA ASP A 142 1.49 5.99 -8.32
C ASP A 142 0.72 5.45 -7.09
N GLY A 143 0.78 4.14 -6.82
CA GLY A 143 0.07 3.51 -5.70
C GLY A 143 -1.40 3.18 -5.97
N GLU A 144 -1.84 3.21 -7.22
CA GLU A 144 -3.20 2.87 -7.60
C GLU A 144 -3.30 1.40 -8.05
N ILE A 145 -4.45 0.76 -7.79
CA ILE A 145 -4.72 -0.57 -8.32
C ILE A 145 -4.99 -0.47 -9.83
N LYS A 146 -4.15 -1.14 -10.62
CA LYS A 146 -4.28 -1.15 -12.09
C LYS A 146 -5.62 -1.72 -12.52
N SER A 147 -6.22 -1.14 -13.54
CA SER A 147 -7.47 -1.69 -14.14
C SER A 147 -7.30 -3.12 -14.64
N SER A 148 -6.09 -3.50 -15.01
CA SER A 148 -5.70 -4.83 -15.46
C SER A 148 -5.43 -5.82 -14.33
N ALA A 149 -5.49 -5.40 -13.05
CA ALA A 149 -5.20 -6.24 -11.89
C ALA A 149 -6.09 -7.48 -11.80
N SER A 150 -7.34 -7.38 -12.28
CA SER A 150 -8.19 -8.55 -12.51
C SER A 150 -9.11 -8.35 -13.72
N PRO A 151 -9.52 -9.43 -14.40
CA PRO A 151 -10.51 -9.35 -15.48
C PRO A 151 -11.87 -8.81 -15.00
N ALA A 152 -12.22 -9.05 -13.73
CA ALA A 152 -13.43 -8.53 -13.12
C ALA A 152 -13.36 -7.02 -12.94
N LEU A 153 -12.23 -6.51 -12.41
CA LEU A 153 -12.02 -5.06 -12.23
C LEU A 153 -12.05 -4.34 -13.58
N ALA A 154 -11.40 -4.88 -14.60
CA ALA A 154 -11.40 -4.30 -15.94
C ALA A 154 -12.83 -4.18 -16.51
N LYS A 155 -13.67 -5.22 -16.35
CA LYS A 155 -15.07 -5.19 -16.76
C LYS A 155 -15.87 -4.14 -16.01
N ILE A 156 -15.66 -4.02 -14.69
CA ILE A 156 -16.36 -3.04 -13.84
C ILE A 156 -15.97 -1.61 -14.26
N ILE A 157 -14.69 -1.33 -14.47
CA ILE A 157 -14.21 0.00 -14.89
C ILE A 157 -14.79 0.36 -16.26
N ASN A 158 -14.81 -0.58 -17.21
CA ASN A 158 -15.44 -0.36 -18.51
C ASN A 158 -16.95 -0.10 -18.41
N ALA A 159 -17.64 -0.79 -17.49
CA ALA A 159 -19.06 -0.56 -17.23
C ALA A 159 -19.31 0.82 -16.61
N ILE A 160 -18.46 1.25 -15.67
CA ILE A 160 -18.50 2.62 -15.10
C ILE A 160 -18.39 3.66 -16.21
N GLY A 161 -17.38 3.56 -17.08
CA GLY A 161 -17.20 4.52 -18.17
C GLY A 161 -18.37 4.56 -19.16
N LYS A 162 -19.07 3.44 -19.39
CA LYS A 162 -20.32 3.41 -20.19
C LYS A 162 -21.46 4.08 -19.44
N ALA A 163 -21.65 3.77 -18.16
CA ALA A 163 -22.69 4.35 -17.34
C ALA A 163 -22.54 5.88 -17.24
N GLU A 164 -21.32 6.38 -17.00
CA GLU A 164 -21.01 7.80 -16.97
C GLU A 164 -21.36 8.51 -18.29
N LYS A 165 -21.02 7.92 -19.43
CA LYS A 165 -21.39 8.46 -20.77
C LYS A 165 -22.91 8.50 -20.95
N ASN A 166 -23.63 7.46 -20.53
CA ASN A 166 -25.07 7.39 -20.63
C ASN A 166 -25.75 8.45 -19.74
N ILE A 167 -25.28 8.60 -18.49
CA ILE A 167 -25.76 9.64 -17.58
C ILE A 167 -25.54 11.02 -18.17
N LEU A 168 -24.34 11.31 -18.67
CA LEU A 168 -24.01 12.61 -19.24
C LEU A 168 -24.91 12.94 -20.44
N SER A 169 -25.10 12.01 -21.36
CA SER A 169 -25.97 12.18 -22.53
C SER A 169 -27.42 12.45 -22.14
N SER A 170 -27.96 11.65 -21.22
CA SER A 170 -29.34 11.80 -20.73
C SER A 170 -29.50 13.13 -19.98
N SER A 171 -28.54 13.48 -19.14
CA SER A 171 -28.52 14.72 -18.37
C SER A 171 -28.51 15.95 -19.27
N ASN A 172 -27.69 15.97 -20.34
CA ASN A 172 -27.64 17.07 -21.27
C ASN A 172 -28.98 17.26 -22.03
N THR A 173 -29.64 16.14 -22.37
CA THR A 173 -30.97 16.19 -23.00
C THR A 173 -32.00 16.81 -22.04
N LEU A 174 -32.02 16.40 -20.79
CA LEU A 174 -32.93 16.93 -19.78
C LEU A 174 -32.62 18.39 -19.43
N PHE A 175 -31.33 18.73 -19.36
CA PHE A 175 -30.88 20.10 -19.13
C PHE A 175 -31.36 21.05 -20.22
N ASN A 176 -31.18 20.70 -21.50
CA ASN A 176 -31.62 21.51 -22.60
C ASN A 176 -33.15 21.72 -22.59
N LYS A 177 -33.94 20.65 -22.35
CA LYS A 177 -35.39 20.76 -22.19
C LYS A 177 -35.79 21.70 -21.06
N ALA A 178 -35.13 21.61 -19.91
CA ALA A 178 -35.41 22.46 -18.77
C ALA A 178 -34.99 23.93 -19.02
N LYS A 179 -33.88 24.14 -19.73
CA LYS A 179 -33.39 25.45 -20.16
C LYS A 179 -34.36 26.12 -21.11
N ASP A 180 -34.80 25.41 -22.12
CA ASP A 180 -35.77 25.92 -23.13
C ASP A 180 -37.10 26.25 -22.47
N SER A 181 -37.45 25.58 -21.34
CA SER A 181 -38.64 25.86 -20.57
C SER A 181 -38.46 26.98 -19.52
N GLY A 182 -37.28 27.63 -19.46
CA GLY A 182 -36.97 28.69 -18.50
C GLY A 182 -36.96 28.25 -17.01
N LEU A 183 -36.69 26.98 -16.77
CA LEU A 183 -36.76 26.42 -15.40
C LEU A 183 -35.40 26.52 -14.67
N LEU A 184 -34.31 26.75 -15.39
CA LEU A 184 -32.94 26.73 -14.87
C LEU A 184 -32.44 28.14 -14.51
N GLY A 185 -31.54 28.21 -13.52
CA GLY A 185 -30.73 29.39 -13.29
C GLY A 185 -29.49 29.42 -14.22
N ASP A 186 -28.68 30.46 -14.09
CA ASP A 186 -27.40 30.62 -14.82
C ASP A 186 -26.30 29.67 -14.24
N THR A 187 -26.63 28.39 -14.17
CA THR A 187 -25.73 27.36 -13.61
C THR A 187 -25.73 26.15 -14.55
N GLU A 188 -24.59 25.52 -14.69
CA GLU A 188 -24.46 24.30 -15.46
C GLU A 188 -24.95 23.07 -14.70
N ILE A 189 -25.16 21.98 -15.43
CA ILE A 189 -25.41 20.66 -14.85
C ILE A 189 -24.25 20.26 -13.94
N GLY A 190 -24.53 19.60 -12.83
CA GLY A 190 -23.51 19.28 -11.85
C GLY A 190 -23.72 17.97 -11.13
N ILE A 191 -22.73 17.61 -10.31
CA ILE A 191 -22.79 16.45 -9.44
C ILE A 191 -22.97 16.94 -8.00
N LYS A 192 -23.98 16.41 -7.31
CA LYS A 192 -24.22 16.61 -5.87
C LYS A 192 -24.39 15.27 -5.20
N ASN A 193 -23.63 15.06 -4.10
CA ASN A 193 -23.63 13.79 -3.36
C ASN A 193 -23.39 12.56 -4.26
N GLY A 194 -22.52 12.71 -5.28
CA GLY A 194 -22.22 11.63 -6.23
C GLY A 194 -23.31 11.37 -7.27
N ARG A 195 -24.31 12.24 -7.38
CA ARG A 195 -25.43 12.11 -8.32
C ARG A 195 -25.45 13.27 -9.30
N MET A 196 -25.72 12.98 -10.58
CA MET A 196 -25.96 14.00 -11.60
C MET A 196 -27.32 14.65 -11.34
N VAL A 197 -27.34 15.99 -11.28
CA VAL A 197 -28.52 16.77 -10.91
C VAL A 197 -28.70 18.00 -11.82
N LEU A 198 -29.94 18.46 -11.95
CA LEU A 198 -30.28 19.71 -12.64
C LEU A 198 -30.37 20.89 -11.66
N PRO A 199 -29.75 22.04 -11.95
CA PRO A 199 -29.84 23.26 -11.15
C PRO A 199 -31.13 24.05 -11.50
N VAL A 200 -32.22 23.70 -10.85
CA VAL A 200 -33.52 24.29 -11.10
C VAL A 200 -33.73 25.51 -10.20
N LEU A 201 -34.29 26.60 -10.73
CA LEU A 201 -34.73 27.73 -9.92
C LEU A 201 -35.72 27.26 -8.85
N SER A 202 -35.51 27.64 -7.59
CA SER A 202 -36.26 27.09 -6.45
C SER A 202 -37.78 27.35 -6.55
N GLU A 203 -38.20 28.41 -7.21
CA GLU A 203 -39.60 28.70 -7.53
C GLU A 203 -40.24 27.68 -8.48
N TYR A 204 -39.42 27.03 -9.34
CA TYR A 204 -39.89 26.02 -10.31
C TYR A 204 -39.61 24.58 -9.88
N LYS A 205 -39.07 24.34 -8.67
CA LYS A 205 -38.70 23.00 -8.20
C LYS A 205 -39.79 21.95 -8.32
N ARG A 206 -41.11 22.37 -8.23
CA ARG A 206 -42.25 21.46 -8.36
C ARG A 206 -42.63 21.14 -9.81
N LYS A 207 -42.06 21.86 -10.80
CA LYS A 207 -42.32 21.62 -12.22
C LYS A 207 -41.42 20.49 -12.76
N VAL A 208 -40.29 20.22 -12.14
CA VAL A 208 -39.40 19.11 -12.47
C VAL A 208 -39.75 17.90 -11.63
N LYS A 209 -40.14 16.81 -12.27
CA LYS A 209 -40.38 15.54 -11.58
C LYS A 209 -39.05 14.92 -11.19
N GLY A 210 -38.78 14.84 -9.87
CA GLY A 210 -37.50 14.35 -9.41
C GLY A 210 -37.35 14.44 -7.89
N VAL A 211 -36.17 14.10 -7.40
CA VAL A 211 -35.79 14.12 -5.99
C VAL A 211 -34.92 15.35 -5.72
N LEU A 212 -35.27 16.13 -4.71
CA LEU A 212 -34.39 17.23 -4.25
C LEU A 212 -33.19 16.63 -3.53
N ILE A 213 -32.00 16.86 -4.05
CA ILE A 213 -30.73 16.34 -3.49
C ILE A 213 -30.05 17.41 -2.62
N ASP A 214 -30.07 18.68 -3.07
CA ASP A 214 -29.38 19.78 -2.37
C ASP A 214 -29.98 21.14 -2.76
N GLN A 215 -29.57 22.20 -2.06
CA GLN A 215 -29.89 23.58 -2.39
C GLN A 215 -28.63 24.46 -2.34
N SER A 216 -28.62 25.53 -3.13
CA SER A 216 -27.55 26.52 -3.04
C SER A 216 -27.63 27.27 -1.69
N ASN A 217 -26.49 27.81 -1.24
CA ASN A 217 -26.42 28.56 0.04
C ASN A 217 -27.40 29.73 0.12
N THR A 218 -27.76 30.30 -1.02
CA THR A 218 -28.75 31.39 -1.08
C THR A 218 -30.18 30.92 -1.20
N GLY A 219 -30.41 29.61 -1.30
CA GLY A 219 -31.71 28.99 -1.51
C GLY A 219 -32.38 29.25 -2.87
N LYS A 220 -31.68 29.97 -3.79
CA LYS A 220 -32.22 30.34 -5.11
C LYS A 220 -32.22 29.18 -6.09
N ILE A 221 -31.31 28.21 -5.95
CA ILE A 221 -31.19 27.05 -6.84
C ILE A 221 -31.48 25.79 -6.01
N SER A 222 -32.32 24.94 -6.56
CA SER A 222 -32.59 23.58 -6.05
C SER A 222 -31.97 22.57 -7.00
N TYR A 223 -31.07 21.72 -6.46
CA TYR A 223 -30.45 20.64 -7.22
C TYR A 223 -31.37 19.42 -7.19
N ILE A 224 -31.99 19.15 -8.33
CA ILE A 224 -32.99 18.09 -8.48
C ILE A 224 -32.41 16.97 -9.33
N GLU A 225 -32.50 15.74 -8.83
CA GLU A 225 -32.27 14.53 -9.61
C GLU A 225 -33.58 14.18 -10.34
N PRO A 226 -33.64 14.31 -11.67
CA PRO A 226 -34.83 13.92 -12.42
C PRO A 226 -35.10 12.43 -12.29
N LEU A 227 -36.37 12.03 -12.30
CA LEU A 227 -36.76 10.61 -12.18
C LEU A 227 -36.09 9.74 -13.26
N GLU A 228 -35.89 10.30 -14.45
CA GLU A 228 -35.22 9.63 -15.58
C GLU A 228 -33.75 9.31 -15.30
N LEU A 229 -33.07 10.05 -14.38
CA LEU A 229 -31.68 9.82 -14.02
C LEU A 229 -31.51 8.92 -12.79
N VAL A 230 -32.58 8.71 -12.00
CA VAL A 230 -32.49 7.94 -10.73
C VAL A 230 -31.94 6.54 -10.97
N SER A 231 -32.45 5.82 -11.97
CA SER A 231 -31.98 4.48 -12.29
C SER A 231 -30.51 4.45 -12.75
N LEU A 232 -30.12 5.43 -13.57
CA LEU A 232 -28.74 5.54 -14.08
C LEU A 232 -27.74 5.90 -12.95
N ASN A 233 -28.10 6.85 -12.10
CA ASN A 233 -27.28 7.22 -10.94
C ASN A 233 -27.16 6.04 -9.94
N ASN A 234 -28.21 5.25 -9.75
CA ASN A 234 -28.18 4.05 -8.91
C ASN A 234 -27.25 2.99 -9.52
N GLU A 235 -27.37 2.72 -10.83
CA GLU A 235 -26.49 1.80 -11.53
C GLU A 235 -25.02 2.19 -11.38
N LEU A 236 -24.70 3.48 -11.58
CA LEU A 236 -23.33 3.98 -11.39
C LEU A 236 -22.85 3.78 -9.94
N SER A 237 -23.71 4.07 -8.96
CA SER A 237 -23.40 3.88 -7.54
C SER A 237 -23.11 2.42 -7.21
N GLU A 238 -23.91 1.48 -7.74
CA GLU A 238 -23.68 0.04 -7.58
C GLU A 238 -22.38 -0.41 -8.21
N LEU A 239 -22.01 0.11 -9.39
CA LEU A 239 -20.75 -0.19 -10.04
C LEU A 239 -19.56 0.30 -9.22
N HIS A 240 -19.64 1.47 -8.60
CA HIS A 240 -18.60 1.95 -7.68
C HIS A 240 -18.47 1.08 -6.42
N ILE A 241 -19.59 0.57 -5.89
CA ILE A 241 -19.57 -0.39 -4.78
C ILE A 241 -18.87 -1.68 -5.22
N LYS A 242 -19.23 -2.23 -6.37
CA LYS A 242 -18.60 -3.43 -6.94
C LYS A 242 -17.11 -3.23 -7.18
N LYS A 243 -16.70 -2.05 -7.69
CA LYS A 243 -15.29 -1.69 -7.87
C LYS A 243 -14.52 -1.78 -6.54
N ARG A 244 -15.05 -1.15 -5.46
CA ARG A 244 -14.41 -1.21 -4.13
C ARG A 244 -14.32 -2.63 -3.58
N GLN A 245 -15.38 -3.43 -3.73
CA GLN A 245 -15.39 -4.82 -3.29
C GLN A 245 -14.35 -5.65 -4.04
N GLU A 246 -14.22 -5.46 -5.36
CA GLU A 246 -13.23 -6.19 -6.16
C GLU A 246 -11.80 -5.77 -5.80
N ILE A 247 -11.54 -4.48 -5.53
CA ILE A 247 -10.24 -4.01 -5.04
C ILE A 247 -9.89 -4.71 -3.71
N VAL A 248 -10.81 -4.77 -2.76
CA VAL A 248 -10.60 -5.49 -1.50
C VAL A 248 -10.31 -6.97 -1.73
N ASN A 249 -11.00 -7.62 -2.67
CA ASN A 249 -10.75 -9.01 -3.02
C ASN A 249 -9.33 -9.22 -3.61
N ILE A 250 -8.89 -8.30 -4.46
CA ILE A 250 -7.53 -8.31 -5.02
C ILE A 250 -6.49 -8.18 -3.91
N LEU A 251 -6.66 -7.19 -3.01
CA LEU A 251 -5.75 -6.97 -1.88
C LEU A 251 -5.71 -8.16 -0.92
N LYS A 252 -6.85 -8.79 -0.64
CA LYS A 252 -6.91 -10.01 0.18
C LYS A 252 -6.10 -11.16 -0.42
N LYS A 253 -6.24 -11.39 -1.74
CA LYS A 253 -5.50 -12.45 -2.43
C LYS A 253 -4.00 -12.16 -2.42
N LEU A 254 -3.60 -10.91 -2.66
CA LEU A 254 -2.20 -10.50 -2.64
C LEU A 254 -1.62 -10.62 -1.22
N THR A 255 -2.36 -10.17 -0.19
CA THR A 255 -1.96 -10.34 1.21
C THR A 255 -1.77 -11.80 1.58
N ALA A 256 -2.70 -12.68 1.17
CA ALA A 256 -2.57 -14.11 1.44
C ALA A 256 -1.31 -14.72 0.80
N LYS A 257 -0.97 -14.29 -0.43
CA LYS A 257 0.26 -14.73 -1.09
C LYS A 257 1.50 -14.22 -0.34
N ILE A 258 1.52 -12.94 0.06
CA ILE A 258 2.60 -12.35 0.86
C ILE A 258 2.82 -13.14 2.16
N VAL A 259 1.74 -13.47 2.86
CA VAL A 259 1.84 -14.21 4.14
C VAL A 259 2.43 -15.60 3.94
N LEU A 260 2.06 -16.30 2.87
CA LEU A 260 2.64 -17.62 2.54
C LEU A 260 4.14 -17.52 2.27
N SER A 261 4.58 -16.51 1.51
CA SER A 261 6.01 -16.30 1.21
C SER A 261 6.84 -15.82 2.42
N LEU A 262 6.20 -15.43 3.52
CA LEU A 262 6.88 -15.02 4.75
C LEU A 262 6.92 -16.14 5.82
N ASP A 263 6.14 -17.21 5.64
CA ASP A 263 6.13 -18.38 6.53
C ASP A 263 7.23 -19.40 6.19
N ASP A 264 7.80 -19.33 4.96
CA ASP A 264 8.89 -20.16 4.46
C ASP A 264 10.25 -19.51 4.78
#